data_0007bec861e5134a36c303d7261fbb42
#
_entry.id   0007bec861e5134a36c303d7261fbb42
#
_cell.length_a   1.000
_cell.length_b   1.000
_cell.length_c   1.000
_cell.angle_alpha   90.00
_cell.angle_beta   90.00
_cell.angle_gamma   90.00
#
_symmetry.space_group_name_H-M   'P 1'
#
loop_
_entity.id
_entity.type
_entity.pdbx_description
1 polymer ?
#
loop_
_entity_poly.entity_id
_entity_poly.type
_entity_poly.pdbx_seq_one_letter_code
_entity_poly.pdbx_strand_id
1 'polypeptide(L)'
;MKNEILLKWMFVVLIIFAAITYLGCEQKNDKADHPENDKVTADNTTNSQDEPNDAKVETKIIIPDLKGTWSGTFDGRSSVLNILEQTDSSFSGKITINYRTVTNQEVKGTLNPTTLEITMADQLHSRYQGKYKGELSSNNQNFTGTFTMDNDGTKYSFNLKKK
;
A
#
# COMPACT_ATOMS: atom_id res chain seq x y z
N MET A 1 -34.89 -27.38 1.80
CA MET A 1 -34.87 -26.00 2.29
C MET A 1 -33.52 -25.25 2.19
N LYS A 2 -32.37 -25.94 2.11
CA LYS A 2 -31.05 -25.23 1.98
C LYS A 2 -30.78 -24.69 0.57
N ASN A 3 -31.32 -25.30 -0.48
CA ASN A 3 -31.02 -24.90 -1.88
C ASN A 3 -31.83 -23.67 -2.36
N GLU A 4 -32.96 -23.37 -1.74
CA GLU A 4 -33.78 -22.20 -2.09
C GLU A 4 -33.14 -20.87 -1.66
N ILE A 5 -32.42 -20.90 -0.55
CA ILE A 5 -31.76 -19.69 -0.01
C ILE A 5 -30.54 -19.35 -0.87
N LEU A 6 -29.78 -20.35 -1.33
CA LEU A 6 -28.61 -20.13 -2.20
C LEU A 6 -29.01 -19.52 -3.55
N LEU A 7 -30.13 -19.99 -4.13
CA LEU A 7 -30.62 -19.48 -5.40
C LEU A 7 -31.08 -18.02 -5.32
N LYS A 8 -31.71 -17.61 -4.21
CA LYS A 8 -32.12 -16.22 -3.99
C LYS A 8 -30.94 -15.26 -3.83
N TRP A 9 -29.86 -15.71 -3.19
CA TRP A 9 -28.64 -14.89 -3.04
C TRP A 9 -27.90 -14.71 -4.36
N MET A 10 -27.89 -15.71 -5.25
CA MET A 10 -27.30 -15.57 -6.60
C MET A 10 -28.02 -14.51 -7.45
N PHE A 11 -29.36 -14.40 -7.36
CA PHE A 11 -30.11 -13.40 -8.12
C PHE A 11 -29.86 -11.95 -7.60
N VAL A 12 -29.66 -11.76 -6.29
CA VAL A 12 -29.38 -10.43 -5.72
C VAL A 12 -27.98 -9.92 -6.15
N VAL A 13 -27.00 -10.81 -6.22
CA VAL A 13 -25.64 -10.44 -6.67
C VAL A 13 -25.62 -10.08 -8.16
N LEU A 14 -26.41 -10.77 -8.99
CA LEU A 14 -26.48 -10.51 -10.43
C LEU A 14 -27.10 -9.14 -10.78
N ILE A 15 -28.08 -8.67 -9.99
CA ILE A 15 -28.72 -7.37 -10.20
C ILE A 15 -27.80 -6.19 -9.83
N ILE A 16 -26.90 -6.37 -8.85
CA ILE A 16 -25.96 -5.30 -8.44
C ILE A 16 -24.88 -5.06 -9.50
N PHE A 17 -24.48 -6.11 -10.27
CA PHE A 17 -23.48 -5.95 -11.34
C PHE A 17 -24.00 -5.23 -12.59
N ALA A 18 -25.32 -5.22 -12.85
CA ALA A 18 -25.91 -4.58 -14.02
C ALA A 18 -26.06 -3.06 -13.89
N ALA A 19 -25.94 -2.49 -12.69
CA ALA A 19 -26.17 -1.06 -12.42
C ALA A 19 -24.92 -0.18 -12.55
N ILE A 20 -23.71 -0.73 -12.75
CA ILE A 20 -22.45 0.04 -12.72
C ILE A 20 -21.99 0.47 -14.13
N THR A 21 -22.65 0.05 -15.22
CA THR A 21 -22.20 0.32 -16.60
C THR A 21 -22.80 1.56 -17.27
N TYR A 22 -23.53 2.43 -16.56
CA TYR A 22 -24.24 3.58 -17.17
C TYR A 22 -23.79 4.97 -16.69
N LEU A 23 -22.56 5.17 -16.28
CA LEU A 23 -22.01 6.51 -16.06
C LEU A 23 -20.83 6.74 -17.02
N GLY A 24 -21.16 6.89 -18.30
CA GLY A 24 -20.29 7.46 -19.31
C GLY A 24 -20.19 8.96 -19.12
N CYS A 25 -18.99 9.47 -18.85
CA CYS A 25 -18.71 10.90 -18.78
C CYS A 25 -18.44 11.42 -20.18
N GLU A 26 -19.31 12.31 -20.66
CA GLU A 26 -19.22 13.02 -21.94
C GLU A 26 -18.21 14.18 -21.81
N GLN A 27 -17.12 14.10 -22.57
CA GLN A 27 -16.08 15.13 -22.64
C GLN A 27 -16.41 16.06 -23.80
N LYS A 28 -16.86 17.29 -23.49
CA LYS A 28 -17.04 18.37 -24.47
C LYS A 28 -15.70 19.00 -24.83
N ASN A 29 -15.35 18.89 -26.11
CA ASN A 29 -14.33 19.71 -26.76
C ASN A 29 -14.97 21.04 -27.17
N ASP A 30 -14.52 22.15 -26.63
CA ASP A 30 -14.75 23.46 -27.22
C ASP A 30 -13.47 23.98 -27.86
N LYS A 31 -13.57 24.10 -29.20
CA LYS A 31 -12.65 24.80 -30.08
C LYS A 31 -13.11 26.25 -30.18
N ALA A 32 -12.25 27.21 -29.99
CA ALA A 32 -12.38 28.59 -30.53
C ALA A 32 -10.96 29.15 -30.67
N ASP A 33 -10.55 29.28 -31.81
CA ASP A 33 -10.42 30.38 -32.78
C ASP A 33 -9.30 31.39 -32.47
N HIS A 34 -8.41 31.36 -33.41
CA HIS A 34 -7.32 32.31 -33.69
C HIS A 34 -7.92 33.64 -34.24
N PRO A 35 -7.31 34.82 -34.03
CA PRO A 35 -6.80 35.50 -35.17
C PRO A 35 -5.35 36.03 -35.09
N GLU A 36 -4.73 35.93 -36.20
CA GLU A 36 -3.51 36.52 -36.71
C GLU A 36 -3.53 38.04 -36.62
N ASN A 37 -2.45 38.69 -36.22
CA ASN A 37 -1.88 39.77 -37.02
C ASN A 37 -0.54 40.31 -36.55
N ASP A 38 0.39 40.36 -37.50
CA ASP A 38 1.41 41.32 -37.88
C ASP A 38 2.52 41.84 -36.93
N LYS A 39 3.69 41.41 -37.29
CA LYS A 39 4.87 42.17 -37.79
C LYS A 39 5.23 43.47 -37.09
N VAL A 40 6.49 43.55 -36.60
CA VAL A 40 7.54 44.51 -36.93
C VAL A 40 8.81 44.30 -36.11
N THR A 41 9.91 43.98 -36.81
CA THR A 41 11.29 44.46 -36.80
C THR A 41 12.09 44.69 -35.50
N ALA A 42 13.17 43.94 -35.42
CA ALA A 42 14.54 44.21 -34.97
C ALA A 42 14.79 45.22 -33.83
N ASP A 43 15.46 44.79 -32.76
CA ASP A 43 16.83 45.25 -32.51
C ASP A 43 17.59 44.31 -31.56
N ASN A 44 18.88 44.31 -31.76
CA ASN A 44 19.92 43.51 -31.20
C ASN A 44 20.28 44.04 -29.81
N THR A 45 20.26 43.20 -28.73
CA THR A 45 21.18 43.42 -27.62
C THR A 45 21.44 42.09 -26.92
N THR A 46 22.65 41.61 -27.06
CA THR A 46 23.34 40.59 -26.32
C THR A 46 23.20 40.85 -24.82
N ASN A 47 22.58 39.94 -24.10
CA ASN A 47 22.83 39.81 -22.67
C ASN A 47 22.85 38.34 -22.28
N SER A 48 24.05 37.82 -22.11
CA SER A 48 24.33 36.53 -21.50
C SER A 48 23.89 36.61 -20.05
N GLN A 49 22.76 35.99 -19.71
CA GLN A 49 22.45 35.59 -18.34
C GLN A 49 22.54 34.09 -18.29
N ASP A 50 23.59 33.63 -17.61
CA ASP A 50 23.71 32.27 -17.10
C ASP A 50 22.49 31.95 -16.26
N GLU A 51 21.49 31.25 -16.80
CA GLU A 51 20.50 30.56 -16.01
C GLU A 51 21.22 29.39 -15.32
N PRO A 52 21.15 29.32 -13.97
CA PRO A 52 21.59 28.12 -13.28
C PRO A 52 20.64 26.98 -13.74
N ASN A 53 21.21 26.06 -14.48
CA ASN A 53 20.58 24.80 -14.84
C ASN A 53 20.33 24.03 -13.55
N ASP A 54 19.14 24.24 -12.97
CA ASP A 54 18.66 23.52 -11.80
C ASP A 54 18.34 22.10 -12.28
N ALA A 55 19.41 21.30 -12.41
CA ALA A 55 19.29 19.88 -12.69
C ALA A 55 18.52 19.25 -11.51
N LYS A 56 17.20 19.13 -11.68
CA LYS A 56 16.32 18.37 -10.81
C LYS A 56 16.92 16.96 -10.65
N VAL A 57 17.67 16.75 -9.60
CA VAL A 57 18.19 15.44 -9.22
C VAL A 57 17.00 14.57 -8.91
N GLU A 58 16.58 13.73 -9.85
CA GLU A 58 15.60 12.69 -9.61
C GLU A 58 16.23 11.67 -8.65
N THR A 59 15.94 11.81 -7.39
CA THR A 59 16.34 10.84 -6.36
C THR A 59 15.60 9.54 -6.64
N LYS A 60 16.27 8.56 -7.21
CA LYS A 60 15.73 7.22 -7.42
C LYS A 60 15.42 6.60 -6.06
N ILE A 61 14.13 6.44 -5.75
CA ILE A 61 13.69 5.77 -4.54
C ILE A 61 14.00 4.28 -4.66
N ILE A 62 14.81 3.77 -3.76
CA ILE A 62 15.13 2.33 -3.67
C ILE A 62 14.16 1.70 -2.69
N ILE A 63 13.38 0.72 -3.16
CA ILE A 63 12.42 -0.02 -2.34
C ILE A 63 13.16 -1.17 -1.66
N PRO A 64 13.16 -1.24 -0.31
CA PRO A 64 13.74 -2.36 0.42
C PRO A 64 13.08 -3.70 0.09
N ASP A 65 13.87 -4.75 -0.06
CA ASP A 65 13.36 -6.11 -0.18
C ASP A 65 13.01 -6.66 1.21
N LEU A 66 11.71 -6.93 1.41
CA LEU A 66 11.16 -7.47 2.63
C LEU A 66 11.05 -9.00 2.62
N LYS A 67 11.20 -9.67 1.46
CA LYS A 67 11.00 -11.11 1.34
C LYS A 67 11.91 -11.90 2.29
N GLY A 68 11.38 -13.01 2.78
CA GLY A 68 12.08 -13.92 3.67
C GLY A 68 11.43 -14.05 5.04
N THR A 69 12.21 -14.62 5.97
CA THR A 69 11.77 -14.94 7.32
C THR A 69 12.20 -13.85 8.29
N TRP A 70 11.24 -13.38 9.07
CA TRP A 70 11.44 -12.44 10.17
C TRP A 70 11.04 -13.13 11.46
N SER A 71 11.86 -13.09 12.49
CA SER A 71 11.55 -13.72 13.77
C SER A 71 11.87 -12.81 14.93
N GLY A 72 11.08 -12.96 16.00
CA GLY A 72 11.20 -12.11 17.17
C GLY A 72 10.06 -12.32 18.15
N THR A 73 9.51 -11.22 18.64
CA THR A 73 8.46 -11.25 19.66
C THR A 73 7.23 -10.46 19.25
N PHE A 74 6.08 -10.94 19.71
CA PHE A 74 4.80 -10.29 19.68
C PHE A 74 4.23 -10.35 21.10
N ASP A 75 4.10 -9.20 21.77
CA ASP A 75 3.72 -9.11 23.18
C ASP A 75 4.57 -10.04 24.08
N GLY A 76 5.89 -10.04 23.88
CA GLY A 76 6.84 -10.91 24.58
C GLY A 76 6.81 -12.39 24.19
N ARG A 77 5.97 -12.81 23.24
CA ARG A 77 5.82 -14.19 22.77
C ARG A 77 6.56 -14.39 21.46
N SER A 78 7.17 -15.57 21.28
CA SER A 78 7.86 -15.90 20.05
C SER A 78 6.94 -15.79 18.85
N SER A 79 7.41 -15.11 17.80
CA SER A 79 6.66 -14.88 16.57
C SER A 79 7.57 -14.99 15.34
N VAL A 80 6.98 -15.48 14.24
CA VAL A 80 7.64 -15.60 12.94
C VAL A 80 6.72 -15.04 11.86
N LEU A 81 7.23 -14.10 11.08
CA LEU A 81 6.59 -13.57 9.87
C LEU A 81 7.41 -14.05 8.67
N ASN A 82 6.76 -14.73 7.72
CA ASN A 82 7.33 -15.11 6.43
C ASN A 82 6.69 -14.25 5.35
N ILE A 83 7.45 -13.32 4.77
CA ILE A 83 7.04 -12.55 3.61
C ILE A 83 7.37 -13.39 2.38
N LEU A 84 6.33 -13.82 1.65
CA LEU A 84 6.42 -14.78 0.55
C LEU A 84 6.54 -14.06 -0.79
N GLU A 85 5.82 -12.96 -0.94
CA GLU A 85 5.74 -12.19 -2.17
C GLU A 85 5.90 -10.71 -1.88
N GLN A 86 6.55 -10.00 -2.79
CA GLN A 86 6.62 -8.55 -2.81
C GLN A 86 6.62 -8.06 -4.24
N THR A 87 5.75 -7.09 -4.52
CA THR A 87 5.70 -6.36 -5.77
C THR A 87 5.75 -4.88 -5.42
N ASP A 88 6.84 -4.23 -5.78
CA ASP A 88 7.11 -2.85 -5.38
C ASP A 88 6.96 -2.66 -3.86
N SER A 89 6.10 -1.76 -3.45
CA SER A 89 5.83 -1.46 -2.05
C SER A 89 4.84 -2.41 -1.39
N SER A 90 4.17 -3.28 -2.13
CA SER A 90 3.14 -4.20 -1.61
C SER A 90 3.73 -5.57 -1.34
N PHE A 91 3.28 -6.23 -0.28
CA PHE A 91 3.74 -7.58 0.05
C PHE A 91 2.62 -8.45 0.64
N SER A 92 2.84 -9.76 0.59
CA SER A 92 2.00 -10.77 1.23
C SER A 92 2.84 -11.81 1.96
N GLY A 93 2.25 -12.44 2.97
CA GLY A 93 2.95 -13.43 3.77
C GLY A 93 2.07 -14.12 4.80
N LYS A 94 2.76 -14.77 5.76
CA LYS A 94 2.11 -15.47 6.88
C LYS A 94 2.83 -15.12 8.18
N ILE A 95 2.04 -14.83 9.22
CA ILE A 95 2.56 -14.64 10.58
C ILE A 95 2.07 -15.77 11.48
N THR A 96 3.01 -16.31 12.28
CA THR A 96 2.75 -17.30 13.34
C THR A 96 3.12 -16.68 14.67
N ILE A 97 2.21 -16.71 15.62
CA ILE A 97 2.40 -16.20 16.98
C ILE A 97 2.18 -17.34 17.96
N ASN A 98 3.18 -17.63 18.79
CA ASN A 98 3.14 -18.71 19.77
C ASN A 98 2.43 -18.26 21.05
N TYR A 99 1.10 -18.26 21.01
CA TYR A 99 0.26 -18.16 22.19
C TYR A 99 0.02 -19.54 22.83
N ARG A 100 -0.84 -19.61 23.87
CA ARG A 100 -1.33 -20.89 24.42
C ARG A 100 -1.85 -21.80 23.31
N THR A 101 -2.55 -21.22 22.35
CA THR A 101 -2.86 -21.83 21.05
C THR A 101 -2.07 -21.05 19.99
N VAL A 102 -1.35 -21.74 19.15
CA VAL A 102 -0.61 -21.12 18.05
C VAL A 102 -1.59 -20.41 17.13
N THR A 103 -1.35 -19.13 16.90
CA THR A 103 -2.15 -18.32 15.98
C THR A 103 -1.40 -18.19 14.66
N ASN A 104 -2.05 -18.58 13.57
CA ASN A 104 -1.54 -18.42 12.20
C ASN A 104 -2.46 -17.48 11.45
N GLN A 105 -1.90 -16.45 10.82
CA GLN A 105 -2.62 -15.50 9.99
C GLN A 105 -1.91 -15.33 8.66
N GLU A 106 -2.69 -15.21 7.59
CA GLU A 106 -2.21 -14.63 6.33
C GLU A 106 -2.26 -13.12 6.45
N VAL A 107 -1.25 -12.45 5.91
CA VAL A 107 -1.14 -11.00 5.99
C VAL A 107 -0.88 -10.39 4.61
N LYS A 108 -1.41 -9.19 4.40
CA LYS A 108 -1.06 -8.31 3.28
C LYS A 108 -0.68 -6.95 3.83
N GLY A 109 0.29 -6.31 3.20
CA GLY A 109 0.78 -5.03 3.66
C GLY A 109 1.45 -4.20 2.59
N THR A 110 1.85 -2.99 3.01
CA THR A 110 2.57 -2.03 2.20
C THR A 110 3.72 -1.43 2.99
N LEU A 111 4.80 -1.11 2.29
CA LEU A 111 5.94 -0.35 2.78
C LEU A 111 5.93 1.03 2.11
N ASN A 112 6.04 2.10 2.89
CA ASN A 112 6.39 3.40 2.34
C ASN A 112 7.93 3.48 2.22
N PRO A 113 8.52 3.50 1.02
CA PRO A 113 9.96 3.45 0.86
C PRO A 113 10.69 4.74 1.29
N THR A 114 9.96 5.84 1.41
CA THR A 114 10.52 7.13 1.86
C THR A 114 10.58 7.23 3.38
N THR A 115 9.50 6.81 4.06
CA THR A 115 9.40 6.91 5.53
C THR A 115 9.77 5.61 6.23
N LEU A 116 9.91 4.50 5.51
CA LEU A 116 10.10 3.14 6.02
C LEU A 116 8.94 2.66 6.92
N GLU A 117 7.80 3.33 6.87
CA GLU A 117 6.60 2.87 7.56
C GLU A 117 6.04 1.63 6.86
N ILE A 118 5.73 0.60 7.63
CA ILE A 118 5.05 -0.62 7.18
C ILE A 118 3.68 -0.70 7.83
N THR A 119 2.67 -0.96 7.01
CA THR A 119 1.34 -1.34 7.46
C THR A 119 0.97 -2.70 6.90
N MET A 120 0.37 -3.56 7.69
CA MET A 120 -0.19 -4.82 7.21
C MET A 120 -1.43 -5.20 8.01
N ALA A 121 -2.25 -6.09 7.45
CA ALA A 121 -3.47 -6.55 8.07
C ALA A 121 -3.63 -8.06 7.89
N ASP A 122 -4.22 -8.69 8.90
CA ASP A 122 -4.65 -10.08 8.86
C ASP A 122 -5.73 -10.25 7.78
N GLN A 123 -5.66 -11.35 7.03
CA GLN A 123 -6.58 -11.68 5.95
C GLN A 123 -7.60 -12.76 6.33
N LEU A 124 -7.28 -13.56 7.34
CA LEU A 124 -8.17 -14.62 7.82
C LEU A 124 -9.11 -14.07 8.88
N HIS A 125 -10.41 -14.25 8.67
CA HIS A 125 -11.41 -13.86 9.65
C HIS A 125 -11.25 -14.64 10.95
N SER A 126 -10.94 -13.92 12.02
CA SER A 126 -10.89 -14.47 13.37
C SER A 126 -11.21 -13.37 14.38
N ARG A 127 -11.57 -13.77 15.60
CA ARG A 127 -11.76 -12.81 16.70
C ARG A 127 -10.47 -12.12 17.13
N TYR A 128 -9.33 -12.62 16.67
CA TYR A 128 -7.98 -12.10 16.98
C TYR A 128 -7.35 -11.38 15.77
N GLN A 129 -8.12 -11.14 14.71
CA GLN A 129 -7.61 -10.39 13.56
C GLN A 129 -7.35 -8.94 13.90
N GLY A 130 -6.44 -8.31 13.17
CA GLY A 130 -6.13 -6.91 13.36
C GLY A 130 -5.17 -6.36 12.33
N LYS A 131 -4.63 -5.20 12.68
CA LYS A 131 -3.76 -4.41 11.83
C LYS A 131 -2.44 -4.14 12.53
N TYR A 132 -1.37 -4.20 11.76
CA TYR A 132 -0.02 -3.90 12.19
C TYR A 132 0.39 -2.56 11.61
N LYS A 133 0.99 -1.72 12.43
CA LYS A 133 1.64 -0.48 12.00
C LYS A 133 2.99 -0.37 12.70
N GLY A 134 4.04 -0.13 11.93
CA GLY A 134 5.37 -0.03 12.48
C GLY A 134 6.36 0.51 11.47
N GLU A 135 7.63 0.43 11.82
CA GLU A 135 8.72 0.99 11.04
C GLU A 135 9.80 -0.06 10.78
N LEU A 136 10.33 0.00 9.58
CA LEU A 136 11.53 -0.73 9.18
C LEU A 136 12.75 0.08 9.58
N SER A 137 13.73 -0.54 10.23
CA SER A 137 14.99 0.14 10.53
C SER A 137 15.74 0.53 9.24
N SER A 138 16.59 1.57 9.33
CA SER A 138 17.36 2.08 8.19
C SER A 138 18.27 1.04 7.52
N ASN A 139 18.69 0.02 8.26
CA ASN A 139 19.47 -1.11 7.73
C ASN A 139 18.60 -2.26 7.20
N ASN A 140 17.26 -2.08 7.15
CA ASN A 140 16.29 -3.05 6.68
C ASN A 140 16.28 -4.40 7.41
N GLN A 141 16.76 -4.44 8.67
CA GLN A 141 16.92 -5.68 9.43
C GLN A 141 15.90 -5.85 10.56
N ASN A 142 15.25 -4.78 11.01
CA ASN A 142 14.29 -4.84 12.10
C ASN A 142 12.97 -4.19 11.68
N PHE A 143 11.87 -4.84 12.03
CA PHE A 143 10.51 -4.34 11.87
C PHE A 143 9.86 -4.31 13.24
N THR A 144 9.61 -3.10 13.76
CA THR A 144 9.04 -2.87 15.09
C THR A 144 7.78 -2.05 14.99
N GLY A 145 6.83 -2.32 15.89
CA GLY A 145 5.58 -1.57 15.85
C GLY A 145 4.52 -2.08 16.81
N THR A 146 3.29 -1.77 16.44
CA THR A 146 2.08 -2.09 17.22
C THR A 146 1.07 -2.81 16.34
N PHE A 147 0.53 -3.89 16.87
CA PHE A 147 -0.67 -4.54 16.38
C PHE A 147 -1.88 -4.00 17.13
N THR A 148 -2.95 -3.72 16.41
CA THR A 148 -4.24 -3.29 16.98
C THR A 148 -5.30 -4.29 16.60
N MET A 149 -5.94 -4.92 17.59
CA MET A 149 -7.00 -5.88 17.38
C MET A 149 -8.28 -5.17 16.89
N ASP A 150 -8.92 -5.70 15.85
CA ASP A 150 -10.11 -5.07 15.24
C ASP A 150 -11.34 -5.14 16.15
N ASN A 151 -11.41 -6.17 17.01
CA ASN A 151 -12.58 -6.44 17.85
C ASN A 151 -12.79 -5.39 18.97
N ASP A 152 -11.70 -4.99 19.63
CA ASP A 152 -11.79 -4.17 20.85
C ASP A 152 -10.73 -3.05 20.90
N GLY A 153 -9.90 -2.92 19.86
CA GLY A 153 -8.83 -1.92 19.78
C GLY A 153 -7.65 -2.18 20.71
N THR A 154 -7.57 -3.37 21.34
CA THR A 154 -6.42 -3.74 22.18
C THR A 154 -5.13 -3.70 21.36
N LYS A 155 -4.08 -3.18 21.97
CA LYS A 155 -2.78 -2.99 21.29
C LYS A 155 -1.72 -3.88 21.90
N TYR A 156 -0.89 -4.45 21.02
CA TYR A 156 0.23 -5.32 21.36
C TYR A 156 1.48 -4.85 20.61
N SER A 157 2.62 -4.79 21.31
CA SER A 157 3.89 -4.46 20.65
C SER A 157 4.48 -5.66 19.94
N PHE A 158 5.20 -5.43 18.86
CA PHE A 158 6.00 -6.47 18.19
C PHE A 158 7.38 -5.94 17.80
N ASN A 159 8.34 -6.86 17.73
CA ASN A 159 9.70 -6.62 17.28
C ASN A 159 10.19 -7.86 16.54
N LEU A 160 10.42 -7.72 15.24
CA LEU A 160 10.83 -8.81 14.34
C LEU A 160 12.16 -8.44 13.67
N LYS A 161 13.04 -9.42 13.57
CA LYS A 161 14.35 -9.29 12.92
C LYS A 161 14.43 -10.21 11.71
N LYS A 162 14.95 -9.71 10.59
CA LYS A 162 15.22 -10.48 9.37
C LYS A 162 16.31 -11.52 9.64
N LYS A 163 16.12 -12.74 9.11
CA LYS A 163 17.05 -13.87 9.23
C LYS A 163 18.01 -13.92 8.05
#